data_77493eab23b6806f03cb55bbfce350f9
#
_entry.id   77493eab23b6806f03cb55bbfce350f9
#
_cell.length_a   1.000
_cell.length_b   1.000
_cell.length_c   1.000
_cell.angle_alpha   90.00
_cell.angle_beta   90.00
_cell.angle_gamma   90.00
#
_symmetry.space_group_name_H-M   'P 1'
#
loop_
_entity.id
_entity.type
_entity.pdbx_description
1 polymer ?
#
loop_
_entity_poly.entity_id
_entity_poly.type
_entity_poly.pdbx_seq_one_letter_code
_entity_poly.pdbx_strand_id
1 'polypeptide(L)'
;MHAQIVVFLHKNIENTYNIMCTRVQNCSEDKKMYFFISSDDYFLYFCVDMMLFQNPIVWLRRIRCRKGYGVHSPFAFDFVTNVIYNTEEYYAYEEMDSALRFWQKGRVRSSRHLLFRLSNYRYPKTMYMQCADKGMEAACLYGCRNVKLYGKGTMRGVADMIVVDRIDEEALHCIGDGTMLVLSNLRDSQHYWQRIKDDERVTVTFDMYDIGVAFARNDLNKQHYIINW
;
A
#
# COMPACT_ATOMS: atom_id res chain seq x y z
N MET A 1 -2.03 1.00 30.01
CA MET A 1 -2.08 -0.49 30.04
C MET A 1 -1.93 -0.96 28.61
N HIS A 2 -0.79 -1.53 28.25
CA HIS A 2 -0.54 -2.06 26.92
C HIS A 2 -0.60 -3.59 26.99
N ALA A 3 -1.42 -4.19 26.15
CA ALA A 3 -1.60 -5.62 26.08
C ALA A 3 -0.65 -6.21 25.05
N GLN A 4 0.18 -7.18 25.45
CA GLN A 4 0.95 -8.03 24.52
C GLN A 4 0.08 -9.21 24.11
N ILE A 5 -0.10 -9.39 22.80
CA ILE A 5 -0.75 -10.60 22.26
C ILE A 5 0.37 -11.51 21.77
N VAL A 6 0.51 -12.64 22.42
CA VAL A 6 1.40 -13.72 21.96
C VAL A 6 0.57 -14.69 21.13
N VAL A 7 0.92 -14.86 19.87
CA VAL A 7 0.24 -15.77 18.94
C VAL A 7 1.14 -16.96 18.70
N PHE A 8 0.68 -18.15 19.06
CA PHE A 8 1.36 -19.40 18.77
C PHE A 8 0.81 -20.00 17.48
N LEU A 9 1.70 -20.27 16.53
CA LEU A 9 1.38 -21.04 15.33
C LEU A 9 1.85 -22.48 15.53
N HIS A 10 0.93 -23.41 15.60
CA HIS A 10 1.24 -24.84 15.69
C HIS A 10 1.02 -25.50 14.33
N LYS A 11 2.00 -26.29 13.88
CA LYS A 11 1.91 -27.07 12.65
C LYS A 11 1.22 -28.39 12.94
N ASN A 12 0.05 -28.64 12.37
CA ASN A 12 -0.59 -29.95 12.42
C ASN A 12 -0.06 -30.88 11.34
N ILE A 13 -0.22 -32.18 11.55
CA ILE A 13 0.24 -33.29 10.69
C ILE A 13 -0.23 -33.19 9.23
N GLU A 14 -1.22 -32.33 8.94
CA GLU A 14 -1.79 -32.10 7.61
C GLU A 14 -1.32 -30.80 6.91
N ASN A 15 -0.16 -30.24 7.26
CA ASN A 15 0.37 -28.98 6.67
C ASN A 15 -0.50 -27.73 6.85
N THR A 16 -1.49 -27.73 7.73
CA THR A 16 -2.26 -26.54 8.12
C THR A 16 -1.72 -25.94 9.41
N TYR A 17 -1.54 -24.62 9.43
CA TYR A 17 -1.11 -23.88 10.62
C TYR A 17 -2.36 -23.41 11.39
N ASN A 18 -2.51 -23.86 12.62
CA ASN A 18 -3.50 -23.30 13.53
C ASN A 18 -2.88 -22.17 14.36
N ILE A 19 -3.56 -21.03 14.39
CA ILE A 19 -3.15 -19.87 15.19
C ILE A 19 -3.79 -20.03 16.58
N MET A 20 -2.98 -20.28 17.57
CA MET A 20 -3.43 -20.33 18.96
C MET A 20 -3.02 -19.05 19.69
N CYS A 21 -4.00 -18.25 20.09
CA CYS A 21 -3.78 -17.01 20.83
C CYS A 21 -3.85 -17.34 22.34
N THR A 22 -2.69 -17.44 22.99
CA THR A 22 -2.64 -17.67 24.43
C THR A 22 -1.86 -16.58 25.14
N ARG A 23 -2.62 -15.75 25.86
CA ARG A 23 -2.19 -14.83 26.90
C ARG A 23 -1.71 -13.44 26.48
N VAL A 24 -2.44 -12.47 26.97
CA VAL A 24 -2.06 -11.06 27.01
C VAL A 24 -1.27 -10.83 28.31
N GLN A 25 0.00 -10.43 28.22
CA GLN A 25 0.76 -9.92 29.37
C GLN A 25 0.98 -8.41 29.19
N ASN A 26 0.74 -7.66 30.27
CA ASN A 26 1.03 -6.22 30.34
C ASN A 26 2.53 -6.01 30.44
N CYS A 27 3.11 -5.32 29.47
CA CYS A 27 4.48 -4.84 29.56
C CYS A 27 4.54 -3.36 29.18
N SER A 28 5.19 -2.56 30.02
CA SER A 28 5.44 -1.15 29.78
C SER A 28 6.62 -1.01 28.80
N GLU A 29 6.46 -0.09 27.87
CA GLU A 29 7.46 0.62 27.09
C GLU A 29 7.77 0.27 25.64
N ASP A 30 7.39 -0.85 25.05
CA ASP A 30 7.51 -0.96 23.58
C ASP A 30 6.39 -1.78 22.98
N LYS A 31 5.65 -1.19 22.01
CA LYS A 31 4.56 -1.86 21.28
C LYS A 31 5.11 -2.88 20.27
N LYS A 32 5.80 -3.90 20.74
CA LYS A 32 6.31 -4.98 19.90
C LYS A 32 5.46 -6.23 20.07
N MET A 33 5.01 -6.79 18.96
CA MET A 33 4.30 -8.06 18.93
C MET A 33 5.29 -9.16 18.55
N TYR A 34 5.43 -10.17 19.41
CA TYR A 34 6.30 -11.31 19.17
C TYR A 34 5.46 -12.47 18.62
N PHE A 35 5.84 -12.95 17.44
CA PHE A 35 5.29 -14.18 16.88
C PHE A 35 6.27 -15.31 17.13
N PHE A 36 5.79 -16.36 17.76
CA PHE A 36 6.55 -17.59 17.92
C PHE A 36 6.06 -18.57 16.86
N ILE A 37 6.92 -18.91 15.93
CA ILE A 37 6.69 -20.02 14.99
C ILE A 37 7.52 -21.18 15.49
N SER A 38 6.85 -22.21 16.03
CA SER A 38 7.46 -23.47 16.39
C SER A 38 7.46 -24.36 15.15
N SER A 39 8.58 -24.65 14.57
CA SER A 39 8.82 -25.83 13.75
C SER A 39 9.92 -26.65 14.44
N ASP A 40 9.82 -27.92 14.42
CA ASP A 40 10.40 -28.96 15.27
C ASP A 40 11.85 -28.82 15.79
N ASP A 41 12.60 -27.74 15.50
CA ASP A 41 13.92 -27.46 16.09
C ASP A 41 14.38 -25.99 16.03
N TYR A 42 13.56 -25.01 15.56
CA TYR A 42 13.96 -23.60 15.48
C TYR A 42 12.87 -22.64 15.94
N PHE A 43 13.17 -21.85 16.98
CA PHE A 43 12.37 -20.70 17.38
C PHE A 43 12.76 -19.48 16.55
N LEU A 44 11.90 -19.09 15.60
CA LEU A 44 12.06 -17.84 14.87
C LEU A 44 11.29 -16.72 15.59
N TYR A 45 12.04 -15.76 16.12
CA TYR A 45 11.45 -14.56 16.70
C TYR A 45 11.18 -13.53 15.59
N PHE A 46 9.90 -13.26 15.30
CA PHE A 46 9.52 -12.11 14.50
C PHE A 46 9.10 -10.98 15.43
N CYS A 47 9.95 -9.96 15.55
CA CYS A 47 9.62 -8.73 16.24
C CYS A 47 8.97 -7.80 15.23
N VAL A 48 7.66 -7.59 15.34
CA VAL A 48 6.91 -6.68 14.48
C VAL A 48 6.52 -5.47 15.29
N ASP A 49 6.96 -4.30 14.86
CA ASP A 49 6.54 -3.04 15.47
C ASP A 49 5.04 -2.84 15.23
N MET A 50 4.23 -2.92 16.28
CA MET A 50 2.76 -2.83 16.18
C MET A 50 2.26 -1.51 15.58
N MET A 51 3.11 -0.47 15.52
CA MET A 51 2.74 0.77 14.85
C MET A 51 2.68 0.64 13.32
N LEU A 52 3.29 -0.38 12.74
CA LEU A 52 3.25 -0.63 11.30
C LEU A 52 1.94 -1.32 10.86
N PHE A 53 1.24 -1.99 11.78
CA PHE A 53 0.03 -2.76 11.43
C PHE A 53 -1.20 -2.23 12.15
N GLN A 54 -2.06 -1.56 11.42
CA GLN A 54 -3.36 -1.12 11.95
C GLN A 54 -4.28 -2.31 12.29
N ASN A 55 -4.07 -3.45 11.64
CA ASN A 55 -4.83 -4.66 11.91
C ASN A 55 -3.95 -5.92 11.74
N PRO A 56 -3.41 -6.50 12.84
CA PRO A 56 -2.53 -7.66 12.79
C PRO A 56 -3.22 -8.91 12.23
N ILE A 57 -4.54 -9.04 12.40
CA ILE A 57 -5.30 -10.18 11.88
C ILE A 57 -5.32 -10.13 10.34
N VAL A 58 -5.53 -8.96 9.76
CA VAL A 58 -5.50 -8.80 8.30
C VAL A 58 -4.11 -9.07 7.76
N TRP A 59 -3.07 -8.59 8.44
CA TRP A 59 -1.69 -8.87 8.07
C TRP A 59 -1.39 -10.36 8.06
N LEU A 60 -1.80 -11.09 9.10
CA LEU A 60 -1.65 -12.56 9.16
C LEU A 60 -2.38 -13.28 8.03
N ARG A 61 -3.61 -12.87 7.72
CA ARG A 61 -4.38 -13.45 6.60
C ARG A 61 -3.69 -13.22 5.26
N ARG A 62 -2.98 -12.10 5.10
CA ARG A 62 -2.29 -11.70 3.87
C ARG A 62 -0.81 -12.10 3.85
N ILE A 63 -0.30 -12.84 4.85
CA ILE A 63 1.13 -13.15 4.98
C ILE A 63 1.72 -13.87 3.75
N ARG A 64 0.89 -14.66 3.06
CA ARG A 64 1.27 -15.35 1.83
C ARG A 64 1.33 -14.43 0.60
N CYS A 65 0.77 -13.21 0.69
CA CYS A 65 0.74 -12.24 -0.41
C CYS A 65 1.89 -11.22 -0.29
N ARG A 66 3.07 -11.64 0.17
CA ARG A 66 4.23 -10.77 0.36
C ARG A 66 5.24 -10.91 -0.77
N LYS A 67 5.96 -9.82 -1.05
CA LYS A 67 7.12 -9.78 -1.96
C LYS A 67 6.87 -10.45 -3.33
N GLY A 68 5.65 -10.31 -3.86
CA GLY A 68 5.32 -10.88 -5.17
C GLY A 68 5.04 -12.38 -5.20
N TYR A 69 4.91 -13.04 -4.05
CA TYR A 69 4.55 -14.46 -4.03
C TYR A 69 3.15 -14.66 -4.65
N GLY A 70 3.07 -15.58 -5.63
CA GLY A 70 1.83 -15.82 -6.38
C GLY A 70 1.53 -14.80 -7.49
N VAL A 71 2.45 -13.88 -7.78
CA VAL A 71 2.32 -12.93 -8.89
C VAL A 71 3.02 -13.53 -10.12
N HIS A 72 2.24 -13.86 -11.17
CA HIS A 72 2.75 -14.51 -12.39
C HIS A 72 2.99 -13.54 -13.55
N SER A 73 2.39 -12.34 -13.51
CA SER A 73 2.62 -11.32 -14.53
C SER A 73 4.01 -10.69 -14.34
N PRO A 74 4.88 -10.65 -15.37
CA PRO A 74 6.19 -10.01 -15.29
C PRO A 74 6.08 -8.53 -14.87
N PHE A 75 5.13 -7.80 -15.45
CA PHE A 75 4.85 -6.41 -15.08
C PHE A 75 4.47 -6.28 -13.60
N ALA A 76 3.52 -7.09 -13.14
CA ALA A 76 3.05 -7.00 -11.77
C ALA A 76 4.14 -7.43 -10.76
N PHE A 77 4.94 -8.43 -11.09
CA PHE A 77 6.07 -8.87 -10.26
C PHE A 77 7.13 -7.77 -10.14
N ASP A 78 7.53 -7.16 -11.26
CA ASP A 78 8.49 -6.06 -11.30
C ASP A 78 7.98 -4.86 -10.46
N PHE A 79 6.72 -4.46 -10.66
CA PHE A 79 6.11 -3.37 -9.92
C PHE A 79 6.06 -3.65 -8.41
N VAL A 80 5.70 -4.86 -8.00
CA VAL A 80 5.65 -5.24 -6.58
C VAL A 80 7.04 -5.22 -5.96
N THR A 81 8.03 -5.80 -6.62
CA THR A 81 9.39 -5.93 -6.07
C THR A 81 10.16 -4.62 -6.08
N ASN A 82 10.10 -3.88 -7.18
CA ASN A 82 10.95 -2.72 -7.42
C ASN A 82 10.29 -1.37 -7.04
N VAL A 83 8.96 -1.33 -6.85
CA VAL A 83 8.27 -0.11 -6.44
C VAL A 83 7.62 -0.26 -5.08
N ILE A 84 6.78 -1.28 -4.86
CA ILE A 84 6.06 -1.44 -3.59
C ILE A 84 7.02 -1.83 -2.46
N TYR A 85 7.85 -2.85 -2.68
CA TYR A 85 8.80 -3.35 -1.67
C TYR A 85 10.21 -2.77 -1.79
N ASN A 86 10.39 -1.73 -2.62
CA ASN A 86 11.68 -1.05 -2.69
C ASN A 86 12.08 -0.50 -1.32
N THR A 87 13.27 -0.87 -0.85
CA THR A 87 13.86 -0.43 0.42
C THR A 87 15.01 0.55 0.24
N GLU A 88 15.28 0.96 -1.00
CA GLU A 88 16.34 1.95 -1.26
C GLU A 88 16.01 3.29 -0.62
N GLU A 89 17.03 3.92 -0.06
CA GLU A 89 16.93 5.25 0.50
C GLU A 89 17.11 6.29 -0.61
N TYR A 90 16.07 7.10 -0.83
CA TYR A 90 16.12 8.21 -1.76
C TYR A 90 16.56 9.49 -1.02
N TYR A 91 17.47 10.25 -1.59
CA TYR A 91 17.89 11.55 -1.02
C TYR A 91 16.72 12.48 -0.70
N ALA A 92 15.66 12.42 -1.51
CA ALA A 92 14.46 13.21 -1.31
C ALA A 92 13.66 12.83 -0.04
N TYR A 93 13.86 11.65 0.53
CA TYR A 93 13.14 11.24 1.73
C TYR A 93 13.47 12.10 2.93
N GLU A 94 14.76 12.46 3.13
CA GLU A 94 15.18 13.30 4.24
C GLU A 94 14.58 14.71 4.12
N GLU A 95 14.65 15.30 2.92
CA GLU A 95 14.06 16.61 2.64
C GLU A 95 12.53 16.58 2.83
N MET A 96 11.86 15.57 2.27
CA MET A 96 10.41 15.38 2.37
C MET A 96 9.96 15.19 3.82
N ASP A 97 10.61 14.30 4.57
CA ASP A 97 10.28 14.00 5.97
C ASP A 97 10.49 15.24 6.85
N SER A 98 11.55 16.03 6.59
CA SER A 98 11.83 17.28 7.30
C SER A 98 10.80 18.36 6.98
N ALA A 99 10.42 18.53 5.72
CA ALA A 99 9.42 19.50 5.28
C ALA A 99 8.02 19.19 5.81
N LEU A 100 7.65 17.90 5.87
CA LEU A 100 6.34 17.45 6.31
C LEU A 100 6.19 17.39 7.85
N ARG A 101 7.23 17.71 8.55
CA ARG A 101 7.35 17.84 10.02
C ARG A 101 6.65 16.79 10.89
N PHE A 102 7.46 16.16 11.75
CA PHE A 102 7.23 15.75 13.14
C PHE A 102 6.18 14.69 13.48
N TRP A 103 5.00 14.65 12.91
CA TRP A 103 3.90 13.86 13.47
C TRP A 103 3.70 12.49 12.84
N GLN A 104 4.61 12.09 11.94
CA GLN A 104 4.34 10.98 11.04
C GLN A 104 5.37 9.89 11.14
N LYS A 105 5.25 9.16 12.25
CA LYS A 105 5.96 7.91 12.44
C LYS A 105 5.12 6.73 11.91
N GLY A 106 5.77 5.68 11.49
CA GLY A 106 5.12 4.43 11.13
C GLY A 106 4.41 4.48 9.78
N ARG A 107 3.16 4.04 9.74
CA ARG A 107 2.41 3.80 8.50
C ARG A 107 2.18 5.04 7.62
N VAL A 108 1.95 6.19 8.21
CA VAL A 108 1.75 7.43 7.45
C VAL A 108 3.02 7.81 6.69
N ARG A 109 4.19 7.70 7.33
CA ARG A 109 5.49 7.89 6.68
C ARG A 109 5.68 6.89 5.54
N SER A 110 5.43 5.61 5.78
CA SER A 110 5.52 4.56 4.77
C SER A 110 4.61 4.82 3.57
N SER A 111 3.36 5.26 3.81
CA SER A 111 2.42 5.61 2.76
C SER A 111 2.91 6.77 1.89
N ARG A 112 3.54 7.79 2.49
CA ARG A 112 4.12 8.91 1.74
C ARG A 112 5.36 8.50 0.95
N HIS A 113 6.24 7.70 1.53
CA HIS A 113 7.37 7.11 0.80
C HIS A 113 6.89 6.26 -0.38
N LEU A 114 5.78 5.52 -0.21
CA LEU A 114 5.18 4.79 -1.33
C LEU A 114 4.66 5.74 -2.41
N LEU A 115 3.91 6.79 -2.04
CA LEU A 115 3.40 7.78 -3.01
C LEU A 115 4.54 8.47 -3.77
N PHE A 116 5.62 8.82 -3.09
CA PHE A 116 6.84 9.30 -3.73
C PHE A 116 7.34 8.31 -4.79
N ARG A 117 7.51 7.02 -4.42
CA ARG A 117 7.98 5.99 -5.36
C ARG A 117 7.03 5.79 -6.53
N LEU A 118 5.71 5.81 -6.29
CA LEU A 118 4.70 5.71 -7.34
C LEU A 118 4.79 6.87 -8.32
N SER A 119 4.91 8.10 -7.81
CA SER A 119 5.08 9.29 -8.64
C SER A 119 6.39 9.28 -9.42
N ASN A 120 7.49 8.88 -8.77
CA ASN A 120 8.79 8.73 -9.42
C ASN A 120 8.79 7.64 -10.50
N TYR A 121 8.15 6.49 -10.23
CA TYR A 121 8.03 5.38 -11.18
C TYR A 121 7.19 5.78 -12.41
N ARG A 122 6.01 6.41 -12.18
CA ARG A 122 5.11 6.80 -13.28
C ARG A 122 5.63 8.00 -14.06
N TYR A 123 6.35 8.90 -13.40
CA TYR A 123 6.87 10.17 -13.94
C TYR A 123 5.80 10.93 -14.72
N PRO A 124 4.67 11.29 -14.10
CA PRO A 124 3.52 11.83 -14.79
C PRO A 124 3.77 13.26 -15.28
N LYS A 125 3.25 13.60 -16.46
CA LYS A 125 3.17 14.99 -16.94
C LYS A 125 1.96 15.70 -16.36
N THR A 126 0.86 14.96 -16.20
CA THR A 126 -0.43 15.43 -15.68
C THR A 126 -0.88 14.56 -14.52
N MET A 127 -1.29 15.20 -13.41
CA MET A 127 -1.78 14.50 -12.24
C MET A 127 -3.09 15.14 -11.78
N TYR A 128 -4.14 14.32 -11.70
CA TYR A 128 -5.38 14.69 -11.03
C TYR A 128 -5.29 14.32 -9.56
N MET A 129 -5.51 15.28 -8.68
CA MET A 129 -5.36 15.07 -7.25
C MET A 129 -6.57 15.63 -6.49
N GLN A 130 -7.17 14.74 -5.66
CA GLN A 130 -8.25 15.08 -4.75
C GLN A 130 -8.05 14.31 -3.43
N CYS A 131 -7.10 14.78 -2.65
CA CYS A 131 -6.79 14.24 -1.33
C CYS A 131 -6.90 15.32 -0.27
N ALA A 132 -7.43 14.97 0.90
CA ALA A 132 -7.50 15.87 2.05
C ALA A 132 -6.12 16.09 2.69
N ASP A 133 -5.23 15.10 2.60
CA ASP A 133 -3.88 15.16 3.20
C ASP A 133 -2.89 15.86 2.25
N LYS A 134 -2.50 17.09 2.60
CA LYS A 134 -1.47 17.84 1.91
C LYS A 134 -0.09 17.18 1.89
N GLY A 135 0.18 16.30 2.84
CA GLY A 135 1.41 15.52 2.85
C GLY A 135 1.48 14.47 1.73
N MET A 136 0.34 13.97 1.28
CA MET A 136 0.28 13.07 0.12
C MET A 136 0.58 13.84 -1.18
N GLU A 137 0.03 15.06 -1.31
CA GLU A 137 0.33 15.95 -2.43
C GLU A 137 1.83 16.26 -2.49
N ALA A 138 2.40 16.67 -1.37
CA ALA A 138 3.83 16.95 -1.27
C ALA A 138 4.69 15.71 -1.63
N ALA A 139 4.34 14.52 -1.13
CA ALA A 139 5.06 13.29 -1.46
C ALA A 139 5.07 12.99 -2.96
N CYS A 140 3.95 13.19 -3.65
CA CYS A 140 3.87 13.05 -5.10
C CYS A 140 4.74 14.08 -5.83
N LEU A 141 4.75 15.34 -5.37
CA LEU A 141 5.58 16.39 -5.94
C LEU A 141 7.08 16.17 -5.74
N TYR A 142 7.47 15.63 -4.59
CA TYR A 142 8.87 15.22 -4.37
C TYR A 142 9.28 14.09 -5.32
N GLY A 143 8.35 13.17 -5.65
CA GLY A 143 8.60 12.09 -6.61
C GLY A 143 8.68 12.55 -8.07
N CYS A 144 7.92 13.61 -8.44
CA CYS A 144 7.94 14.20 -9.78
C CYS A 144 7.70 15.71 -9.70
N ARG A 145 8.79 16.50 -9.79
CA ARG A 145 8.75 17.97 -9.64
C ARG A 145 8.11 18.68 -10.83
N ASN A 146 8.14 18.09 -12.02
CA ASN A 146 7.68 18.72 -13.26
C ASN A 146 6.23 18.37 -13.62
N VAL A 147 5.45 17.85 -12.68
CA VAL A 147 4.07 17.45 -12.92
C VAL A 147 3.12 18.66 -12.86
N LYS A 148 2.15 18.69 -13.78
CA LYS A 148 1.03 19.65 -13.72
C LYS A 148 -0.07 19.06 -12.86
N LEU A 149 -0.37 19.72 -11.74
CA LEU A 149 -1.44 19.32 -10.84
C LEU A 149 -2.77 19.90 -11.28
N TYR A 150 -3.80 19.07 -11.26
CA TYR A 150 -5.18 19.42 -11.52
C TYR A 150 -6.04 18.96 -10.34
N GLY A 151 -6.92 19.81 -9.88
CA GLY A 151 -7.95 19.50 -8.89
C GLY A 151 -9.31 19.36 -9.51
N LYS A 152 -10.32 19.23 -8.69
CA LYS A 152 -11.73 19.12 -9.08
C LYS A 152 -12.16 20.31 -9.95
N GLY A 153 -12.79 20.05 -11.08
CA GLY A 153 -13.29 21.05 -12.03
C GLY A 153 -12.22 21.65 -12.95
N THR A 154 -10.96 21.25 -12.82
CA THR A 154 -9.87 21.85 -13.62
C THR A 154 -9.26 20.90 -14.65
N MET A 155 -9.41 19.58 -14.48
CA MET A 155 -8.88 18.60 -15.41
C MET A 155 -9.82 18.43 -16.61
N ARG A 156 -9.26 18.47 -17.81
CA ARG A 156 -9.96 18.12 -19.04
C ARG A 156 -9.15 17.07 -19.80
N GLY A 157 -9.72 15.87 -19.93
CA GLY A 157 -9.06 14.75 -20.62
C GLY A 157 -8.39 13.77 -19.67
N VAL A 158 -7.50 12.94 -20.21
CA VAL A 158 -6.84 11.84 -19.53
C VAL A 158 -5.69 12.33 -18.65
N ALA A 159 -5.61 11.81 -17.42
CA ALA A 159 -4.49 12.06 -16.52
C ALA A 159 -3.47 10.90 -16.60
N ASP A 160 -2.19 11.23 -16.51
CA ASP A 160 -1.15 10.20 -16.39
C ASP A 160 -1.21 9.50 -15.01
N MET A 161 -1.53 10.28 -13.97
CA MET A 161 -1.67 9.79 -12.62
C MET A 161 -2.89 10.42 -11.95
N ILE A 162 -3.64 9.61 -11.20
CA ILE A 162 -4.80 10.04 -10.42
C ILE A 162 -4.55 9.65 -8.98
N VAL A 163 -4.61 10.60 -8.04
CA VAL A 163 -4.43 10.33 -6.60
C VAL A 163 -5.63 10.90 -5.86
N VAL A 164 -6.44 10.01 -5.28
CA VAL A 164 -7.70 10.39 -4.65
C VAL A 164 -7.91 9.60 -3.34
N ASP A 165 -8.63 10.18 -2.41
CA ASP A 165 -9.13 9.49 -1.20
C ASP A 165 -10.54 8.93 -1.41
N ARG A 166 -11.28 9.49 -2.37
CA ARG A 166 -12.60 9.02 -2.83
C ARG A 166 -12.70 9.16 -4.32
N ILE A 167 -13.35 8.21 -4.97
CA ILE A 167 -13.61 8.27 -6.41
C ILE A 167 -14.89 9.05 -6.67
N ASP A 168 -14.79 10.07 -7.49
CA ASP A 168 -15.93 10.75 -8.09
C ASP A 168 -15.98 10.51 -9.61
N GLU A 169 -17.05 11.01 -10.25
CA GLU A 169 -17.25 10.83 -11.69
C GLU A 169 -16.15 11.55 -12.50
N GLU A 170 -15.63 12.67 -12.00
CA GLU A 170 -14.56 13.41 -12.68
C GLU A 170 -13.26 12.60 -12.71
N ALA A 171 -12.88 11.99 -11.57
CA ALA A 171 -11.72 11.11 -11.51
C ALA A 171 -11.85 9.92 -12.48
N LEU A 172 -13.07 9.33 -12.58
CA LEU A 172 -13.33 8.25 -13.54
C LEU A 172 -13.21 8.70 -15.00
N HIS A 173 -13.66 9.91 -15.32
CA HIS A 173 -13.50 10.46 -16.68
C HIS A 173 -12.04 10.73 -17.06
N CYS A 174 -11.17 10.95 -16.07
CA CYS A 174 -9.74 11.15 -16.30
C CYS A 174 -8.96 9.85 -16.54
N ILE A 175 -9.59 8.69 -16.41
CA ILE A 175 -8.93 7.38 -16.66
C ILE A 175 -8.85 7.13 -18.17
N GLY A 176 -7.66 6.86 -18.67
CA GLY A 176 -7.40 6.44 -20.04
C GLY A 176 -6.20 5.52 -20.12
N ASP A 177 -5.81 5.13 -21.33
CA ASP A 177 -4.67 4.23 -21.52
C ASP A 177 -3.38 4.84 -20.96
N GLY A 178 -2.67 4.03 -20.17
CA GLY A 178 -1.47 4.42 -19.45
C GLY A 178 -1.73 5.11 -18.10
N THR A 179 -2.96 5.41 -17.72
CA THR A 179 -3.26 6.03 -16.41
C THR A 179 -2.90 5.10 -15.24
N MET A 180 -2.22 5.64 -14.23
CA MET A 180 -2.06 5.03 -12.92
C MET A 180 -2.97 5.72 -11.91
N LEU A 181 -3.88 4.98 -11.29
CA LEU A 181 -4.78 5.48 -10.26
C LEU A 181 -4.36 4.98 -8.89
N VAL A 182 -4.32 5.88 -7.91
CA VAL A 182 -4.02 5.60 -6.51
C VAL A 182 -5.19 6.03 -5.64
N LEU A 183 -5.79 5.06 -4.95
CA LEU A 183 -6.82 5.29 -3.93
C LEU A 183 -6.15 5.22 -2.55
N SER A 184 -6.03 6.36 -1.87
CA SER A 184 -5.24 6.49 -0.65
C SER A 184 -5.95 6.04 0.63
N ASN A 185 -7.26 5.83 0.57
CA ASN A 185 -8.09 5.36 1.69
C ASN A 185 -8.91 4.14 1.29
N LEU A 186 -8.22 3.10 0.82
CA LEU A 186 -8.86 1.89 0.30
C LEU A 186 -9.72 1.19 1.36
N ARG A 187 -9.27 1.14 2.61
CA ARG A 187 -9.97 0.44 3.68
C ARG A 187 -11.40 0.94 3.90
N ASP A 188 -11.57 2.27 3.90
CA ASP A 188 -12.86 2.90 4.15
C ASP A 188 -13.64 3.15 2.86
N SER A 189 -13.04 2.83 1.70
CA SER A 189 -13.56 3.12 0.37
C SER A 189 -13.71 1.86 -0.50
N GLN A 190 -14.05 0.72 0.11
CA GLN A 190 -14.13 -0.58 -0.58
C GLN A 190 -15.12 -0.60 -1.75
N HIS A 191 -16.25 0.11 -1.66
CA HIS A 191 -17.22 0.21 -2.73
C HIS A 191 -16.68 0.98 -3.94
N TYR A 192 -15.86 2.01 -3.71
CA TYR A 192 -15.16 2.72 -4.79
C TYR A 192 -14.09 1.83 -5.43
N TRP A 193 -13.40 1.03 -4.61
CA TRP A 193 -12.41 0.09 -5.11
C TRP A 193 -13.03 -0.97 -6.02
N GLN A 194 -14.23 -1.44 -5.67
CA GLN A 194 -14.96 -2.37 -6.53
C GLN A 194 -15.33 -1.73 -7.87
N ARG A 195 -15.82 -0.47 -7.87
CA ARG A 195 -16.07 0.27 -9.13
C ARG A 195 -14.83 0.39 -10.01
N ILE A 196 -13.66 0.64 -9.40
CA ILE A 196 -12.38 0.68 -10.14
C ILE A 196 -12.07 -0.68 -10.76
N LYS A 197 -12.23 -1.76 -10.01
CA LYS A 197 -11.98 -3.12 -10.53
C LYS A 197 -12.94 -3.52 -11.63
N ASP A 198 -14.18 -3.05 -11.57
CA ASP A 198 -15.21 -3.35 -12.55
C ASP A 198 -15.09 -2.49 -13.83
N ASP A 199 -14.36 -1.37 -13.78
CA ASP A 199 -14.11 -0.54 -14.96
C ASP A 199 -13.29 -1.32 -16.00
N GLU A 200 -13.80 -1.37 -17.24
CA GLU A 200 -13.19 -2.13 -18.34
C GLU A 200 -11.80 -1.59 -18.74
N ARG A 201 -11.57 -0.29 -18.53
CA ARG A 201 -10.29 0.38 -18.82
C ARG A 201 -9.20 -0.04 -17.84
N VAL A 202 -9.57 -0.45 -16.62
CA VAL A 202 -8.63 -0.88 -15.58
C VAL A 202 -8.28 -2.33 -15.77
N THR A 203 -7.00 -2.61 -15.94
CA THR A 203 -6.49 -3.95 -16.24
C THR A 203 -5.78 -4.59 -15.06
N VAL A 204 -4.93 -3.86 -14.33
CA VAL A 204 -4.19 -4.43 -13.20
C VAL A 204 -4.44 -3.62 -11.94
N THR A 205 -4.76 -4.31 -10.83
CA THR A 205 -4.96 -3.65 -9.53
C THR A 205 -4.16 -4.33 -8.43
N PHE A 206 -3.69 -3.52 -7.49
CA PHE A 206 -2.96 -3.94 -6.29
C PHE A 206 -3.67 -3.41 -5.04
N ASP A 207 -4.23 -4.32 -4.25
CA ASP A 207 -4.85 -4.03 -2.96
C ASP A 207 -3.79 -4.19 -1.86
N MET A 208 -3.34 -3.09 -1.27
CA MET A 208 -2.38 -3.04 -0.18
C MET A 208 -3.02 -2.72 1.17
N TYR A 209 -4.32 -2.94 1.29
CA TYR A 209 -5.15 -2.73 2.47
C TYR A 209 -5.54 -1.26 2.73
N ASP A 210 -4.60 -0.36 2.90
CA ASP A 210 -4.88 1.07 3.10
C ASP A 210 -4.80 1.87 1.79
N ILE A 211 -3.97 1.40 0.86
CA ILE A 211 -3.76 2.02 -0.44
C ILE A 211 -4.08 1.01 -1.53
N GLY A 212 -4.83 1.45 -2.53
CA GLY A 212 -5.05 0.71 -3.76
C GLY A 212 -4.33 1.39 -4.91
N VAL A 213 -3.67 0.60 -5.77
CA VAL A 213 -3.08 1.08 -7.02
C VAL A 213 -3.70 0.34 -8.19
N ALA A 214 -4.15 1.07 -9.20
CA ALA A 214 -4.74 0.51 -10.40
C ALA A 214 -4.07 1.08 -11.65
N PHE A 215 -3.94 0.25 -12.66
CA PHE A 215 -3.40 0.61 -13.96
C PHE A 215 -4.44 0.41 -15.04
N ALA A 216 -4.61 1.42 -15.88
CA ALA A 216 -5.37 1.35 -17.12
C ALA A 216 -4.36 1.22 -18.28
N ARG A 217 -4.13 -0.01 -18.74
CA ARG A 217 -3.16 -0.33 -19.79
C ARG A 217 -3.72 -1.36 -20.74
N ASN A 218 -3.92 -1.00 -22.00
CA ASN A 218 -4.51 -1.85 -23.02
C ASN A 218 -3.66 -3.07 -23.40
N ASP A 219 -2.35 -3.05 -23.09
CA ASP A 219 -1.40 -4.14 -23.35
C ASP A 219 -1.37 -5.21 -22.25
N LEU A 220 -2.15 -5.05 -21.17
CA LEU A 220 -2.18 -5.98 -20.05
C LEU A 220 -3.54 -6.65 -19.91
N ASN A 221 -3.51 -7.92 -19.50
CA ASN A 221 -4.72 -8.65 -19.15
C ASN A 221 -5.27 -8.23 -17.78
N LYS A 222 -6.59 -8.35 -17.60
CA LYS A 222 -7.26 -7.99 -16.35
C LYS A 222 -6.84 -8.91 -15.22
N GLN A 223 -6.23 -8.34 -14.16
CA GLN A 223 -5.69 -9.08 -13.02
C GLN A 223 -5.80 -8.25 -11.74
N HIS A 224 -6.13 -8.91 -10.63
CA HIS A 224 -6.30 -8.28 -9.33
C HIS A 224 -5.40 -8.95 -8.30
N TYR A 225 -4.51 -8.19 -7.69
CA TYR A 225 -3.55 -8.68 -6.71
C TYR A 225 -3.83 -8.13 -5.32
N ILE A 226 -3.75 -8.99 -4.33
CA ILE A 226 -3.73 -8.61 -2.92
C ILE A 226 -2.28 -8.66 -2.47
N ILE A 227 -1.78 -7.55 -1.93
CA ILE A 227 -0.39 -7.42 -1.49
C ILE A 227 -0.38 -7.11 0.01
N ASN A 228 0.42 -7.83 0.75
CA ASN A 228 0.65 -7.54 2.17
C ASN A 228 1.87 -6.64 2.31
N TRP A 229 1.65 -5.36 2.24
CA TRP A 229 2.68 -4.32 2.29
C TRP A 229 2.76 -3.66 3.65
#